data_7ac7a0328888aeba5dd759a42900d14c
#
_entry.id   7ac7a0328888aeba5dd759a42900d14c
#
_cell.length_a   1.000
_cell.length_b   1.000
_cell.length_c   1.000
_cell.angle_alpha   90.00
_cell.angle_beta   90.00
_cell.angle_gamma   90.00
#
_symmetry.space_group_name_H-M   'P 1'
#
loop_
_entity.id
_entity.type
_entity.pdbx_description
1 polymer ?
#
loop_
_entity_poly.entity_id
_entity_poly.type
_entity_poly.pdbx_seq_one_letter_code
_entity_poly.pdbx_strand_id
1 'polypeptide(L)'
;MVRVKICGLTCEEDVHAAAGYGAHAVGFVFEPSSPRYIGDRADVLELLRSVPPFVVRVAVFGSLRDLPADLWREVDAVQFVSGKAIALPLHLRRIRAVRLRTEEDVRHALRLQDEADALLVDAYHPQKMGGTGETANWRLARLLRDEATKPVILAGGLTPDNVCDAIAQVQPFAVDVSSGVESAPGKKDHLKVKEFIANVRRFADGS
;
A
#
# COMPACT_ATOMS: atom_id res chain seq x y z
N MET A 1 -16.17 6.72 -1.69
CA MET A 1 -15.72 5.30 -1.65
C MET A 1 -14.22 5.26 -1.40
N VAL A 2 -13.77 4.56 -0.35
CA VAL A 2 -12.35 4.34 -0.04
C VAL A 2 -11.82 3.20 -0.91
N ARG A 3 -10.66 3.37 -1.52
CA ARG A 3 -10.03 2.34 -2.36
C ARG A 3 -9.21 1.36 -1.53
N VAL A 4 -8.97 0.15 -2.07
CA VAL A 4 -8.20 -0.90 -1.37
C VAL A 4 -7.02 -1.32 -2.22
N LYS A 5 -5.83 -1.36 -1.60
CA LYS A 5 -4.63 -2.01 -2.14
C LYS A 5 -4.27 -3.23 -1.28
N ILE A 6 -3.97 -4.35 -1.93
CA ILE A 6 -3.42 -5.55 -1.29
C ILE A 6 -1.95 -5.65 -1.70
N CYS A 7 -1.05 -5.59 -0.73
CA CYS A 7 0.39 -5.46 -0.96
C CYS A 7 1.17 -6.73 -0.62
N GLY A 8 2.27 -6.98 -1.33
CA GLY A 8 3.16 -8.09 -1.07
C GLY A 8 2.63 -9.42 -1.60
N LEU A 9 2.07 -9.41 -2.80
CA LEU A 9 1.64 -10.61 -3.51
C LEU A 9 2.84 -11.32 -4.15
N THR A 10 2.85 -12.64 -4.06
CA THR A 10 3.95 -13.48 -4.54
C THR A 10 3.50 -14.63 -5.44
N CYS A 11 2.21 -14.83 -5.65
CA CYS A 11 1.68 -15.86 -6.54
C CYS A 11 0.39 -15.41 -7.23
N GLU A 12 0.07 -16.02 -8.37
CA GLU A 12 -1.11 -15.69 -9.17
C GLU A 12 -2.42 -15.96 -8.45
N GLU A 13 -2.47 -17.01 -7.62
CA GLU A 13 -3.66 -17.36 -6.85
C GLU A 13 -4.07 -16.20 -5.92
N ASP A 14 -3.09 -15.61 -5.21
CA ASP A 14 -3.32 -14.46 -4.33
C ASP A 14 -3.70 -13.19 -5.13
N VAL A 15 -3.13 -13.00 -6.34
CA VAL A 15 -3.49 -11.90 -7.26
C VAL A 15 -4.95 -12.02 -7.67
N HIS A 16 -5.36 -13.20 -8.15
CA HIS A 16 -6.73 -13.43 -8.61
C HIS A 16 -7.75 -13.35 -7.47
N ALA A 17 -7.40 -13.83 -6.28
CA ALA A 17 -8.24 -13.70 -5.10
C ALA A 17 -8.43 -12.23 -4.70
N ALA A 18 -7.35 -11.45 -4.60
CA ALA A 18 -7.42 -10.03 -4.28
C ALA A 18 -8.26 -9.24 -5.29
N ALA A 19 -8.00 -9.44 -6.59
CA ALA A 19 -8.75 -8.80 -7.67
C ALA A 19 -10.22 -9.23 -7.68
N GLY A 20 -10.50 -10.53 -7.54
CA GLY A 20 -11.86 -11.09 -7.53
C GLY A 20 -12.70 -10.59 -6.36
N TYR A 21 -12.12 -10.35 -5.19
CA TYR A 21 -12.81 -9.71 -4.06
C TYR A 21 -12.95 -8.20 -4.24
N GLY A 22 -12.22 -7.60 -5.19
CA GLY A 22 -12.36 -6.21 -5.62
C GLY A 22 -11.31 -5.26 -5.05
N ALA A 23 -10.09 -5.71 -4.93
CA ALA A 23 -8.96 -4.81 -4.77
C ALA A 23 -8.85 -3.86 -5.97
N HIS A 24 -8.55 -2.60 -5.72
CA HIS A 24 -8.33 -1.58 -6.74
C HIS A 24 -6.87 -1.54 -7.21
N ALA A 25 -5.97 -2.02 -6.35
CA ALA A 25 -4.55 -2.12 -6.64
C ALA A 25 -3.93 -3.34 -5.95
N VAL A 26 -2.85 -3.85 -6.54
CA VAL A 26 -2.03 -4.94 -6.01
C VAL A 26 -0.56 -4.51 -5.99
N GLY A 27 0.17 -4.90 -4.93
CA GLY A 27 1.55 -4.51 -4.73
C GLY A 27 2.51 -5.69 -4.81
N PHE A 28 3.61 -5.50 -5.53
CA PHE A 28 4.68 -6.45 -5.74
C PHE A 28 5.99 -5.89 -5.20
N VAL A 29 6.68 -6.62 -4.33
CA VAL A 29 7.84 -6.10 -3.59
C VAL A 29 9.14 -6.42 -4.31
N PHE A 30 9.87 -5.36 -4.70
CA PHE A 30 11.19 -5.39 -5.32
C PHE A 30 12.31 -4.99 -4.35
N GLU A 31 12.06 -5.10 -3.03
CA GLU A 31 13.05 -4.87 -1.97
C GLU A 31 13.64 -6.21 -1.52
N PRO A 32 14.94 -6.51 -1.80
CA PRO A 32 15.54 -7.82 -1.53
C PRO A 32 15.52 -8.25 -0.06
N SER A 33 15.51 -7.30 0.89
CA SER A 33 15.42 -7.60 2.32
C SER A 33 14.03 -8.04 2.78
N SER A 34 13.03 -7.93 1.91
CA SER A 34 11.65 -8.29 2.23
C SER A 34 11.40 -9.79 2.07
N PRO A 35 10.69 -10.45 3.01
CA PRO A 35 10.23 -11.83 2.82
C PRO A 35 9.20 -11.98 1.67
N ARG A 36 8.76 -10.87 1.08
CA ARG A 36 7.81 -10.82 -0.05
C ARG A 36 8.48 -10.42 -1.36
N TYR A 37 9.84 -10.49 -1.39
CA TYR A 37 10.62 -10.14 -2.57
C TYR A 37 10.35 -11.09 -3.75
N ILE A 38 10.12 -10.51 -4.93
CA ILE A 38 9.88 -11.27 -6.16
C ILE A 38 10.84 -10.94 -7.30
N GLY A 39 11.76 -9.98 -7.11
CA GLY A 39 12.56 -9.40 -8.21
C GLY A 39 13.48 -10.38 -8.94
N ASP A 40 13.94 -11.45 -8.29
CA ASP A 40 14.83 -12.46 -8.88
C ASP A 40 14.10 -13.70 -9.44
N ARG A 41 12.76 -13.69 -9.43
CA ARG A 41 11.97 -14.81 -9.92
C ARG A 41 11.96 -14.86 -11.44
N ALA A 42 12.13 -16.07 -12.00
CA ALA A 42 12.07 -16.27 -13.44
C ALA A 42 10.68 -15.95 -14.04
N ASP A 43 9.61 -16.14 -13.25
CA ASP A 43 8.22 -15.95 -13.64
C ASP A 43 7.65 -14.56 -13.25
N VAL A 44 8.50 -13.60 -12.88
CA VAL A 44 8.05 -12.28 -12.40
C VAL A 44 7.16 -11.54 -13.41
N LEU A 45 7.49 -11.62 -14.71
CA LEU A 45 6.67 -10.99 -15.75
C LEU A 45 5.31 -11.65 -15.92
N GLU A 46 5.25 -12.98 -15.80
CA GLU A 46 3.99 -13.74 -15.85
C GLU A 46 3.11 -13.36 -14.67
N LEU A 47 3.69 -13.29 -13.47
CA LEU A 47 2.97 -12.85 -12.28
C LEU A 47 2.40 -11.43 -12.42
N LEU A 48 3.17 -10.48 -12.97
CA LEU A 48 2.67 -9.11 -13.20
C LEU A 48 1.55 -9.08 -14.25
N ARG A 49 1.65 -9.92 -15.30
CA ARG A 49 0.65 -10.03 -16.36
C ARG A 49 -0.62 -10.77 -15.94
N SER A 50 -0.57 -11.57 -14.87
CA SER A 50 -1.75 -12.26 -14.33
C SER A 50 -2.76 -11.30 -13.70
N VAL A 51 -2.38 -10.04 -13.43
CA VAL A 51 -3.27 -9.03 -12.85
C VAL A 51 -4.39 -8.68 -13.85
N PRO A 52 -5.67 -8.85 -13.47
CA PRO A 52 -6.78 -8.54 -14.36
C PRO A 52 -6.82 -7.04 -14.75
N PRO A 53 -7.43 -6.70 -15.90
CA PRO A 53 -7.68 -5.32 -16.28
C PRO A 53 -8.42 -4.54 -15.19
N PHE A 54 -8.16 -3.23 -15.09
CA PHE A 54 -8.72 -2.30 -14.09
C PHE A 54 -8.20 -2.47 -12.66
N VAL A 55 -7.19 -3.31 -12.43
CA VAL A 55 -6.45 -3.40 -11.17
C VAL A 55 -5.05 -2.82 -11.36
N VAL A 56 -4.71 -1.81 -10.55
CA VAL A 56 -3.41 -1.11 -10.66
C VAL A 56 -2.28 -1.99 -10.13
N ARG A 57 -1.23 -2.18 -10.92
CA ARG A 57 -0.01 -2.92 -10.57
C ARG A 57 1.02 -1.96 -9.98
N VAL A 58 1.39 -2.17 -8.71
CA VAL A 58 2.30 -1.30 -7.98
C VAL A 58 3.61 -2.01 -7.68
N ALA A 59 4.73 -1.55 -8.23
CA ALA A 59 6.06 -1.99 -7.83
C ALA A 59 6.49 -1.27 -6.54
N VAL A 60 6.90 -2.03 -5.51
CA VAL A 60 7.21 -1.51 -4.17
C VAL A 60 8.69 -1.65 -3.87
N PHE A 61 9.32 -0.55 -3.46
CA PHE A 61 10.75 -0.43 -3.14
C PHE A 61 10.96 0.21 -1.76
N GLY A 62 12.01 -0.18 -1.06
CA GLY A 62 12.55 0.59 0.05
C GLY A 62 13.28 1.83 -0.46
N SER A 63 14.25 1.61 -1.36
CA SER A 63 14.90 2.69 -2.12
C SER A 63 14.68 2.45 -3.61
N LEU A 64 14.25 3.51 -4.29
CA LEU A 64 14.00 3.41 -5.73
C LEU A 64 15.30 3.08 -6.46
N ARG A 65 15.24 2.08 -7.32
CA ARG A 65 16.35 1.57 -8.13
C ARG A 65 15.86 1.24 -9.53
N ASP A 66 16.77 1.15 -10.48
CA ASP A 66 16.42 0.76 -11.83
C ASP A 66 15.94 -0.69 -11.87
N LEU A 67 14.89 -0.90 -12.65
CA LEU A 67 14.44 -2.22 -13.08
C LEU A 67 14.70 -2.39 -14.58
N PRO A 68 14.77 -3.62 -15.07
CA PRO A 68 14.72 -3.89 -16.49
C PRO A 68 13.55 -3.22 -17.20
N ALA A 69 13.77 -2.76 -18.42
CA ALA A 69 12.79 -1.96 -19.16
C ALA A 69 11.46 -2.70 -19.43
N ASP A 70 11.50 -4.01 -19.52
CA ASP A 70 10.32 -4.87 -19.65
C ASP A 70 9.47 -4.89 -18.38
N LEU A 71 10.09 -4.90 -17.19
CA LEU A 71 9.38 -4.79 -15.92
C LEU A 71 8.68 -3.43 -15.77
N TRP A 72 9.33 -2.34 -16.21
CA TRP A 72 8.71 -1.02 -16.16
C TRP A 72 7.44 -0.92 -17.02
N ARG A 73 7.34 -1.70 -18.10
CA ARG A 73 6.15 -1.75 -18.97
C ARG A 73 4.98 -2.51 -18.33
N GLU A 74 5.27 -3.39 -17.39
CA GLU A 74 4.26 -4.24 -16.75
C GLU A 74 3.70 -3.68 -15.44
N VAL A 75 4.13 -2.48 -15.02
CA VAL A 75 3.62 -1.82 -13.82
C VAL A 75 3.00 -0.47 -14.15
N ASP A 76 2.04 -0.03 -13.35
CA ASP A 76 1.29 1.20 -13.54
C ASP A 76 1.72 2.29 -12.55
N ALA A 77 2.29 1.87 -11.41
CA ALA A 77 2.75 2.77 -10.36
C ALA A 77 3.99 2.22 -9.65
N VAL A 78 4.76 3.12 -9.05
CA VAL A 78 5.87 2.80 -8.15
C VAL A 78 5.62 3.38 -6.77
N GLN A 79 5.86 2.57 -5.74
CA GLN A 79 5.84 2.98 -4.35
C GLN A 79 7.25 2.90 -3.77
N PHE A 80 7.73 3.95 -3.11
CA PHE A 80 9.09 3.98 -2.56
C PHE A 80 9.19 4.86 -1.31
N VAL A 81 10.13 4.50 -0.41
CA VAL A 81 10.39 5.22 0.84
C VAL A 81 11.50 6.25 0.67
N SER A 82 12.57 5.92 -0.06
CA SER A 82 13.73 6.77 -0.27
C SER A 82 14.20 6.74 -1.71
N GLY A 83 15.15 7.60 -2.03
CA GLY A 83 15.70 7.77 -3.37
C GLY A 83 15.19 9.05 -4.04
N LYS A 84 16.05 9.67 -4.84
CA LYS A 84 15.62 10.71 -5.79
C LYS A 84 14.85 10.03 -6.91
N ALA A 85 13.86 10.73 -7.46
CA ALA A 85 13.19 10.27 -8.65
C ALA A 85 14.24 10.04 -9.74
N ILE A 86 14.59 8.77 -9.97
CA ILE A 86 15.22 8.35 -11.21
C ILE A 86 14.28 8.82 -12.31
N ALA A 87 14.79 9.04 -13.51
CA ALA A 87 13.94 9.34 -14.66
C ALA A 87 12.99 8.15 -14.92
N LEU A 88 11.91 8.09 -14.13
CA LEU A 88 10.87 7.08 -14.30
C LEU A 88 10.13 7.32 -15.61
N PRO A 89 9.69 6.26 -16.29
CA PRO A 89 8.80 6.39 -17.42
C PRO A 89 7.59 7.28 -17.07
N LEU A 90 7.19 8.17 -17.98
CA LEU A 90 6.14 9.17 -17.75
C LEU A 90 4.76 8.58 -17.45
N HIS A 91 4.51 7.34 -17.86
CA HIS A 91 3.25 6.67 -17.57
C HIS A 91 3.11 6.19 -16.13
N LEU A 92 4.23 6.06 -15.39
CA LEU A 92 4.22 5.54 -14.03
C LEU A 92 3.77 6.60 -13.02
N ARG A 93 2.80 6.24 -12.18
CA ARG A 93 2.42 7.03 -11.01
C ARG A 93 3.38 6.80 -9.87
N ARG A 94 3.65 7.84 -9.10
CA ARG A 94 4.59 7.86 -7.98
C ARG A 94 3.84 7.89 -6.67
N ILE A 95 4.07 6.89 -5.82
CA ILE A 95 3.52 6.81 -4.47
C ILE A 95 4.69 6.96 -3.49
N ARG A 96 4.76 8.08 -2.80
CA ARG A 96 5.80 8.33 -1.80
C ARG A 96 5.35 7.77 -0.47
N ALA A 97 6.06 6.74 0.04
CA ALA A 97 5.81 6.19 1.35
C ALA A 97 6.55 7.00 2.42
N VAL A 98 5.84 7.35 3.49
CA VAL A 98 6.35 8.14 4.62
C VAL A 98 5.98 7.49 5.94
N ARG A 99 6.80 7.70 6.96
CA ARG A 99 6.51 7.28 8.35
C ARG A 99 6.31 8.50 9.21
N LEU A 100 5.22 8.51 9.97
CA LEU A 100 4.87 9.64 10.83
C LEU A 100 5.04 9.24 12.29
N ARG A 101 5.95 9.89 13.00
CA ARG A 101 6.19 9.76 14.43
C ARG A 101 5.86 11.04 15.17
N THR A 102 6.07 12.17 14.49
CA THR A 102 5.93 13.52 15.01
C THR A 102 5.23 14.42 14.00
N GLU A 103 4.80 15.61 14.43
CA GLU A 103 4.26 16.63 13.51
C GLU A 103 5.33 17.19 12.54
N GLU A 104 6.62 17.10 12.90
CA GLU A 104 7.69 17.44 11.98
C GLU A 104 7.75 16.48 10.79
N ASP A 105 7.48 15.18 11.02
CA ASP A 105 7.38 14.21 9.93
C ASP A 105 6.20 14.54 8.99
N VAL A 106 5.11 15.07 9.52
CA VAL A 106 3.98 15.56 8.70
C VAL A 106 4.43 16.72 7.82
N ARG A 107 5.09 17.73 8.40
CA ARG A 107 5.64 18.85 7.63
C ARG A 107 6.64 18.42 6.58
N HIS A 108 7.47 17.41 6.90
CA HIS A 108 8.38 16.81 5.93
C HIS A 108 7.64 16.09 4.79
N ALA A 109 6.64 15.30 5.11
CA ALA A 109 5.82 14.60 4.12
C ALA A 109 5.10 15.56 3.16
N LEU A 110 4.60 16.69 3.69
CA LEU A 110 4.00 17.75 2.87
C LEU A 110 4.98 18.37 1.86
N ARG A 111 6.26 18.49 2.21
CA ARG A 111 7.28 18.95 1.25
C ARG A 111 7.59 17.92 0.15
N LEU A 112 7.40 16.62 0.44
CA LEU A 112 7.64 15.54 -0.51
C LEU A 112 6.49 15.32 -1.50
N GLN A 113 5.31 15.88 -1.24
CA GLN A 113 4.13 15.62 -2.08
C GLN A 113 4.26 16.16 -3.51
N ASP A 114 5.10 17.19 -3.73
CA ASP A 114 5.29 17.79 -5.06
C ASP A 114 6.02 16.83 -6.02
N GLU A 115 6.77 15.86 -5.47
CA GLU A 115 7.49 14.83 -6.21
C GLU A 115 6.67 13.54 -6.41
N ALA A 116 5.40 13.53 -5.96
CA ALA A 116 4.56 12.33 -5.94
C ALA A 116 3.15 12.60 -6.48
N ASP A 117 2.49 11.53 -6.94
CA ASP A 117 1.07 11.54 -7.31
C ASP A 117 0.17 11.18 -6.12
N ALA A 118 0.72 10.48 -5.11
CA ALA A 118 0.07 10.15 -3.85
C ALA A 118 1.09 9.97 -2.73
N LEU A 119 0.67 10.19 -1.48
CA LEU A 119 1.42 9.86 -0.28
C LEU A 119 0.86 8.58 0.35
N LEU A 120 1.74 7.66 0.77
CA LEU A 120 1.36 6.50 1.56
C LEU A 120 1.94 6.64 2.97
N VAL A 121 1.07 6.62 3.97
CA VAL A 121 1.46 6.72 5.38
C VAL A 121 1.53 5.33 5.98
N ASP A 122 2.74 4.91 6.39
CA ASP A 122 2.92 3.74 7.23
C ASP A 122 2.77 4.18 8.70
N ALA A 123 1.57 3.99 9.24
CA ALA A 123 1.21 4.43 10.58
C ALA A 123 1.60 3.41 11.68
N TYR A 124 2.28 2.31 11.34
CA TYR A 124 2.64 1.25 12.28
C TYR A 124 3.76 1.67 13.23
N HIS A 125 3.56 1.44 14.53
CA HIS A 125 4.55 1.66 15.58
C HIS A 125 4.97 0.32 16.20
N PRO A 126 6.20 -0.17 15.97
CA PRO A 126 6.64 -1.52 16.38
C PRO A 126 6.74 -1.74 17.91
N GLN A 127 6.65 -0.69 18.73
CA GLN A 127 6.83 -0.77 20.19
C GLN A 127 5.53 -0.87 20.99
N LYS A 128 4.36 -0.87 20.36
CA LYS A 128 3.06 -1.02 21.04
C LYS A 128 2.35 -2.30 20.61
N MET A 129 2.93 -3.45 20.96
CA MET A 129 2.20 -4.71 21.00
C MET A 129 1.44 -4.79 22.32
N GLY A 130 0.12 -4.70 22.23
CA GLY A 130 -0.80 -5.16 23.28
C GLY A 130 -1.32 -4.09 24.24
N GLY A 131 -2.60 -3.89 24.24
CA GLY A 131 -3.38 -3.56 25.43
C GLY A 131 -3.70 -2.11 25.75
N THR A 132 -3.24 -1.10 24.99
CA THR A 132 -3.56 0.30 25.30
C THR A 132 -4.57 0.97 24.37
N GLY A 133 -5.11 0.27 23.37
CA GLY A 133 -6.13 0.84 22.46
C GLY A 133 -5.66 2.01 21.59
N GLU A 134 -4.44 2.48 21.75
CA GLU A 134 -3.86 3.53 20.90
C GLU A 134 -3.26 2.90 19.66
N THR A 135 -4.06 2.78 18.66
CA THR A 135 -3.65 2.48 17.28
C THR A 135 -2.68 3.55 16.79
N ALA A 136 -1.60 3.07 16.17
CA ALA A 136 -0.54 3.85 15.57
C ALA A 136 -1.06 5.15 14.96
N ASN A 137 -0.55 6.21 15.37
CA ASN A 137 -0.57 7.62 14.95
C ASN A 137 -1.59 8.03 13.85
N TRP A 138 -2.84 7.49 13.91
CA TRP A 138 -3.90 7.91 13.00
C TRP A 138 -4.20 9.40 13.11
N ARG A 139 -3.92 10.01 14.28
CA ARG A 139 -3.99 11.47 14.43
C ARG A 139 -3.03 12.19 13.48
N LEU A 140 -1.78 11.73 13.35
CA LEU A 140 -0.82 12.33 12.42
C LEU A 140 -1.16 12.02 10.96
N ALA A 141 -1.67 10.82 10.68
CA ALA A 141 -2.15 10.46 9.35
C ALA A 141 -3.36 11.34 8.95
N ARG A 142 -4.27 11.62 9.89
CA ARG A 142 -5.38 12.55 9.69
C ARG A 142 -4.88 13.97 9.43
N LEU A 143 -3.92 14.45 10.23
CA LEU A 143 -3.33 15.78 10.05
C LEU A 143 -2.70 15.90 8.65
N LEU A 144 -1.89 14.91 8.24
CA LEU A 144 -1.34 14.90 6.88
C LEU A 144 -2.44 14.91 5.82
N ARG A 145 -3.48 14.10 5.99
CA ARG A 145 -4.59 14.00 5.03
C ARG A 145 -5.33 15.33 4.88
N ASP A 146 -5.51 16.07 5.96
CA ASP A 146 -6.24 17.35 5.95
C ASP A 146 -5.42 18.48 5.32
N GLU A 147 -4.09 18.43 5.40
CA GLU A 147 -3.18 19.44 4.84
C GLU A 147 -2.63 19.09 3.45
N ALA A 148 -2.61 17.80 3.08
CA ALA A 148 -2.05 17.38 1.79
C ALA A 148 -2.95 17.74 0.62
N THR A 149 -2.34 18.21 -0.48
CA THR A 149 -3.01 18.43 -1.77
C THR A 149 -3.07 17.16 -2.63
N LYS A 150 -2.28 16.14 -2.27
CA LYS A 150 -2.23 14.84 -2.94
C LYS A 150 -3.05 13.79 -2.17
N PRO A 151 -3.58 12.77 -2.87
CA PRO A 151 -4.26 11.66 -2.19
C PRO A 151 -3.40 11.01 -1.12
N VAL A 152 -3.97 10.71 0.05
CA VAL A 152 -3.29 10.02 1.14
C VAL A 152 -3.82 8.60 1.26
N ILE A 153 -2.90 7.63 1.20
CA ILE A 153 -3.14 6.19 1.37
C ILE A 153 -2.71 5.82 2.78
N LEU A 154 -3.60 5.21 3.56
CA LEU A 154 -3.28 4.74 4.91
C LEU A 154 -2.81 3.29 4.88
N ALA A 155 -1.64 3.04 5.45
CA ALA A 155 -1.04 1.72 5.63
C ALA A 155 -0.56 1.53 7.08
N GLY A 156 0.03 0.38 7.36
CA GLY A 156 0.67 0.07 8.65
C GLY A 156 -0.29 -0.53 9.67
N GLY A 157 -0.14 -1.83 9.92
CA GLY A 157 -0.89 -2.55 10.96
C GLY A 157 -2.39 -2.69 10.71
N LEU A 158 -2.89 -2.41 9.50
CA LEU A 158 -4.29 -2.60 9.16
C LEU A 158 -4.64 -4.09 9.10
N THR A 159 -5.83 -4.42 9.59
CA THR A 159 -6.43 -5.75 9.61
C THR A 159 -7.92 -5.66 9.28
N PRO A 160 -8.62 -6.78 9.01
CA PRO A 160 -10.07 -6.75 8.89
C PRO A 160 -10.78 -6.12 10.12
N ASP A 161 -10.23 -6.34 11.32
CA ASP A 161 -10.85 -5.91 12.58
C ASP A 161 -10.75 -4.40 12.83
N ASN A 162 -9.69 -3.73 12.34
CA ASN A 162 -9.44 -2.32 12.66
C ASN A 162 -9.62 -1.36 11.48
N VAL A 163 -9.83 -1.87 10.26
CA VAL A 163 -9.86 -1.01 9.06
C VAL A 163 -11.03 -0.02 9.06
N CYS A 164 -12.19 -0.40 9.61
CA CYS A 164 -13.33 0.51 9.72
C CYS A 164 -13.02 1.71 10.63
N ASP A 165 -12.42 1.46 11.80
CA ASP A 165 -12.02 2.52 12.74
C ASP A 165 -10.93 3.41 12.13
N ALA A 166 -9.97 2.80 11.42
CA ALA A 166 -8.93 3.52 10.70
C ALA A 166 -9.52 4.48 9.65
N ILE A 167 -10.50 4.02 8.88
CA ILE A 167 -11.18 4.84 7.87
C ILE A 167 -12.00 5.94 8.53
N ALA A 168 -12.74 5.65 9.61
CA ALA A 168 -13.54 6.62 10.34
C ALA A 168 -12.67 7.79 10.86
N GLN A 169 -11.51 7.47 11.44
CA GLN A 169 -10.62 8.45 12.04
C GLN A 169 -9.81 9.24 11.01
N VAL A 170 -9.25 8.58 10.01
CA VAL A 170 -8.31 9.20 9.05
C VAL A 170 -9.01 9.75 7.81
N GLN A 171 -10.10 9.12 7.37
CA GLN A 171 -10.79 9.41 6.13
C GLN A 171 -9.84 9.42 4.91
N PRO A 172 -9.03 8.37 4.71
CA PRO A 172 -8.04 8.35 3.66
C PRO A 172 -8.68 8.16 2.27
N PHE A 173 -7.91 8.49 1.23
CA PHE A 173 -8.28 8.19 -0.16
C PHE A 173 -8.31 6.68 -0.44
N ALA A 174 -7.37 5.94 0.17
CA ALA A 174 -7.25 4.50 0.05
C ALA A 174 -6.66 3.90 1.33
N VAL A 175 -6.84 2.60 1.52
CA VAL A 175 -6.16 1.79 2.53
C VAL A 175 -5.27 0.76 1.85
N ASP A 176 -4.11 0.49 2.45
CA ASP A 176 -3.13 -0.49 1.98
C ASP A 176 -2.84 -1.51 3.08
N VAL A 177 -2.97 -2.80 2.77
CA VAL A 177 -2.73 -3.88 3.71
C VAL A 177 -1.79 -4.93 3.14
N SER A 178 -0.88 -5.43 3.98
CA SER A 178 0.03 -6.54 3.64
C SER A 178 -0.08 -7.67 4.67
N SER A 179 0.66 -7.60 5.79
CA SER A 179 0.73 -8.66 6.80
C SER A 179 -0.60 -8.94 7.50
N GLY A 180 -1.46 -7.93 7.67
CA GLY A 180 -2.75 -8.08 8.36
C GLY A 180 -3.75 -9.01 7.67
N VAL A 181 -3.47 -9.39 6.42
CA VAL A 181 -4.27 -10.35 5.63
C VAL A 181 -3.44 -11.54 5.16
N GLU A 182 -2.39 -11.89 5.89
CA GLU A 182 -1.52 -13.05 5.59
C GLU A 182 -1.76 -14.22 6.53
N SER A 183 -1.53 -15.43 6.01
CA SER A 183 -1.41 -16.67 6.79
C SER A 183 0.05 -16.95 7.15
N ALA A 184 0.98 -16.52 6.31
CA ALA A 184 2.43 -16.52 6.51
C ALA A 184 3.05 -15.40 5.65
N PRO A 185 4.27 -14.91 5.95
CA PRO A 185 4.93 -13.90 5.15
C PRO A 185 4.95 -14.24 3.65
N GLY A 186 4.36 -13.37 2.83
CA GLY A 186 4.23 -13.57 1.38
C GLY A 186 3.09 -14.49 0.93
N LYS A 187 2.30 -15.07 1.85
CA LYS A 187 1.13 -15.89 1.53
C LYS A 187 -0.14 -15.27 2.09
N LYS A 188 -1.07 -14.89 1.23
CA LYS A 188 -2.34 -14.29 1.66
C LYS A 188 -3.31 -15.34 2.23
N ASP A 189 -4.05 -14.92 3.26
CA ASP A 189 -5.24 -15.60 3.74
C ASP A 189 -6.43 -15.03 2.98
N HIS A 190 -6.99 -15.80 2.06
CA HIS A 190 -8.06 -15.34 1.19
C HIS A 190 -9.34 -14.94 1.94
N LEU A 191 -9.59 -15.56 3.10
CA LEU A 191 -10.73 -15.17 3.94
C LEU A 191 -10.51 -13.80 4.56
N LYS A 192 -9.31 -13.53 5.09
CA LYS A 192 -8.95 -12.21 5.62
C LYS A 192 -8.94 -11.14 4.53
N VAL A 193 -8.44 -11.44 3.31
CA VAL A 193 -8.49 -10.50 2.17
C VAL A 193 -9.94 -10.15 1.83
N LYS A 194 -10.80 -11.16 1.72
CA LYS A 194 -12.23 -10.99 1.45
C LYS A 194 -12.91 -10.14 2.52
N GLU A 195 -12.66 -10.44 3.78
CA GLU A 195 -13.23 -9.74 4.93
C GLU A 195 -12.77 -8.28 4.99
N PHE A 196 -11.46 -8.04 4.81
CA PHE A 196 -10.92 -6.69 4.76
C PHE A 196 -11.60 -5.82 3.69
N ILE A 197 -11.69 -6.33 2.46
CA ILE A 197 -12.32 -5.61 1.35
C ILE A 197 -13.82 -5.40 1.61
N ALA A 198 -14.51 -6.40 2.15
CA ALA A 198 -15.93 -6.30 2.49
C ALA A 198 -16.19 -5.26 3.58
N ASN A 199 -15.32 -5.17 4.60
CA ASN A 199 -15.42 -4.19 5.66
C ASN A 199 -15.25 -2.76 5.13
N VAL A 200 -14.25 -2.53 4.25
CA VAL A 200 -14.06 -1.22 3.60
C VAL A 200 -15.27 -0.81 2.77
N ARG A 201 -15.88 -1.73 2.03
CA ARG A 201 -17.09 -1.45 1.22
C ARG A 201 -18.29 -1.13 2.09
N ARG A 202 -18.58 -1.95 3.09
CA ARG A 202 -19.71 -1.73 4.02
C ARG A 202 -19.62 -0.40 4.73
N PHE A 203 -18.42 0.02 5.11
CA PHE A 203 -18.21 1.34 5.72
C PHE A 203 -18.57 2.48 4.75
N ALA A 204 -18.25 2.33 3.46
CA ALA A 204 -18.55 3.35 2.46
C ALA A 204 -20.04 3.44 2.11
N ASP A 205 -20.80 2.35 2.23
CA ASP A 205 -22.22 2.28 1.91
C ASP A 205 -23.12 2.66 3.10
N GLY A 206 -22.59 2.68 4.32
CA GLY A 206 -23.30 2.97 5.57
C GLY A 206 -23.07 4.36 6.15
N SER A 207 -22.33 5.22 5.44
CA SER A 207 -22.03 6.61 5.85
C SER A 207 -22.78 7.66 5.03
#